data_7af89480276ba4ccbd697d49e89c63a6
#
_entry.id   7af89480276ba4ccbd697d49e89c63a6
#
_cell.length_a   1.000
_cell.length_b   1.000
_cell.length_c   1.000
_cell.angle_alpha   90.00
_cell.angle_beta   90.00
_cell.angle_gamma   90.00
#
_symmetry.space_group_name_H-M   'P 1'
#
loop_
_entity.id
_entity.type
_entity.pdbx_description
1 polymer ?
#
loop_
_entity_poly.entity_id
_entity_poly.type
_entity_poly.pdbx_seq_one_letter_code
_entity_poly.pdbx_strand_id
1 'polypeptide(L)'
;DFFERTMYAGVHYGTKKEDIQAVLDDGKYAVMSLDMCGAIAMKRHFPTAIIYVAKDKEDMIADIVQSDFPVGEKTLRLLSLDAEKRNREICDFVIDNRDEQGSERILQLLNF
;
A
#
# COMPACT_ATOMS: atom_id res chain seq x y z
N ASP A 1 6.95 20.37 0.52
CA ASP A 1 6.18 19.91 -0.62
C ASP A 1 5.90 18.42 -0.57
N PHE A 2 4.78 18.03 -1.11
CA PHE A 2 4.40 16.63 -1.23
C PHE A 2 4.96 16.05 -2.53
N PHE A 3 5.60 14.87 -2.46
CA PHE A 3 6.01 14.17 -3.66
C PHE A 3 4.83 13.38 -4.28
N GLU A 4 3.82 13.02 -3.48
CA GLU A 4 2.58 12.44 -3.97
C GLU A 4 1.38 13.03 -3.23
N ARG A 5 0.30 13.17 -3.96
CA ARG A 5 -1.03 13.52 -3.44
C ARG A 5 -2.04 12.69 -4.21
N THR A 6 -2.92 12.03 -3.49
CA THR A 6 -3.90 11.15 -4.11
C THR A 6 -5.21 11.16 -3.34
N MET A 7 -6.26 10.70 -3.99
CA MET A 7 -7.56 10.49 -3.37
C MET A 7 -7.91 9.02 -3.48
N TYR A 8 -8.17 8.39 -2.33
CA TYR A 8 -8.57 6.99 -2.24
C TYR A 8 -9.89 6.88 -1.49
N ALA A 9 -10.88 6.23 -2.11
CA ALA A 9 -12.23 6.07 -1.54
C ALA A 9 -12.84 7.40 -1.04
N GLY A 10 -12.57 8.50 -1.74
CA GLY A 10 -13.07 9.84 -1.39
C GLY A 10 -12.24 10.59 -0.34
N VAL A 11 -11.13 10.04 0.13
CA VAL A 11 -10.25 10.67 1.13
C VAL A 11 -8.91 11.06 0.49
N HIS A 12 -8.43 12.26 0.78
CA HIS A 12 -7.14 12.74 0.29
C HIS A 12 -6.00 12.31 1.20
N TYR A 13 -4.92 11.82 0.60
CA TYR A 13 -3.68 11.43 1.28
C TYR A 13 -2.49 12.15 0.64
N GLY A 14 -1.42 12.29 1.40
CA GLY A 14 -0.19 12.88 0.90
C GLY A 14 1.00 12.57 1.80
N THR A 15 2.18 12.51 1.18
CA THR A 15 3.44 12.25 1.86
C THR A 15 4.46 13.30 1.46
N LYS A 16 5.15 13.89 2.44
CA LYS A 16 6.18 14.88 2.17
C LYS A 16 7.45 14.21 1.67
N LYS A 17 7.92 14.65 0.52
CA LYS A 17 9.15 14.18 -0.11
C LYS A 17 10.38 14.34 0.80
N GLU A 18 10.44 15.45 1.50
CA GLU A 18 11.55 15.79 2.41
C GLU A 18 11.68 14.81 3.57
N ASP A 19 10.54 14.33 4.11
CA ASP A 19 10.52 13.37 5.21
C ASP A 19 11.11 12.02 4.77
N ILE A 20 10.80 11.60 3.56
CA ILE A 20 11.34 10.37 2.99
C ILE A 20 12.84 10.51 2.74
N GLN A 21 13.24 11.60 2.15
CA GLN A 21 14.66 11.86 1.84
C GLN A 21 15.50 11.87 3.12
N ALA A 22 14.98 12.43 4.20
CA ALA A 22 15.67 12.46 5.49
C ALA A 22 15.93 11.05 6.04
N VAL A 23 14.96 10.14 5.91
CA VAL A 23 15.10 8.74 6.33
C VAL A 23 16.17 8.04 5.50
N LEU A 24 16.17 8.23 4.17
CA LEU A 24 17.12 7.62 3.27
C LEU A 24 18.54 8.17 3.48
N ASP A 25 18.67 9.45 3.70
CA ASP A 25 19.97 10.10 3.98
C ASP A 25 20.61 9.59 5.28
N ASP A 26 19.79 9.14 6.23
CA ASP A 26 20.24 8.53 7.47
C ASP A 26 20.62 7.03 7.30
N GLY A 27 20.62 6.51 6.08
CA GLY A 27 20.97 5.12 5.78
C GLY A 27 19.90 4.11 6.15
N LYS A 28 18.68 4.54 6.35
CA LYS A 28 17.54 3.69 6.74
C LYS A 28 16.62 3.38 5.57
N TYR A 29 15.78 2.38 5.78
CA TYR A 29 14.66 2.08 4.86
C TYR A 29 13.41 2.82 5.30
N ALA A 30 12.69 3.39 4.33
CA ALA A 30 11.36 3.93 4.56
C ALA A 30 10.33 2.86 4.20
N VAL A 31 9.51 2.45 5.16
CA VAL A 31 8.43 1.49 4.96
C VAL A 31 7.11 2.24 5.06
N MET A 32 6.28 2.12 4.03
CA MET A 32 5.04 2.89 3.93
C MET A 32 3.90 2.01 3.45
N SER A 33 2.71 2.31 3.96
CA SER A 33 1.47 1.74 3.45
C SER A 33 0.82 2.76 2.53
N LEU A 34 0.75 2.44 1.24
CA LEU A 34 0.26 3.35 0.20
C LEU A 34 -0.77 2.66 -0.68
N ASP A 35 -1.62 3.45 -1.33
CA ASP A 35 -2.40 2.96 -2.45
C ASP A 35 -1.48 2.82 -3.69
N MET A 36 -2.02 2.28 -4.75
CA MET A 36 -1.20 2.03 -5.94
C MET A 36 -0.69 3.32 -6.60
N CYS A 37 -1.47 4.38 -6.59
CA CYS A 37 -1.04 5.66 -7.13
C CYS A 37 0.14 6.22 -6.36
N GLY A 38 0.09 6.17 -5.03
CA GLY A 38 1.19 6.58 -4.16
C GLY A 38 2.43 5.71 -4.35
N ALA A 39 2.25 4.39 -4.46
CA ALA A 39 3.35 3.46 -4.69
C ALA A 39 4.07 3.71 -6.02
N ILE A 40 3.31 3.95 -7.10
CA ILE A 40 3.88 4.28 -8.41
C ILE A 40 4.63 5.61 -8.36
N ALA A 41 4.06 6.62 -7.72
CA ALA A 41 4.72 7.92 -7.56
C ALA A 41 6.03 7.77 -6.78
N MET A 42 6.03 6.98 -5.72
CA MET A 42 7.22 6.68 -4.94
C MET A 42 8.31 6.04 -5.80
N LYS A 43 7.94 5.07 -6.63
CA LYS A 43 8.88 4.36 -7.50
C LYS A 43 9.53 5.26 -8.54
N ARG A 44 8.87 6.35 -8.94
CA ARG A 44 9.42 7.35 -9.87
C ARG A 44 10.49 8.25 -9.25
N HIS A 45 10.43 8.45 -7.93
CA HIS A 45 11.29 9.39 -7.24
C HIS A 45 12.41 8.72 -6.45
N PHE A 46 12.21 7.47 -6.03
CA PHE A 46 13.14 6.75 -5.16
C PHE A 46 13.27 5.29 -5.62
N PRO A 47 14.43 4.63 -5.37
CA PRO A 47 14.52 3.18 -5.49
C PRO A 47 13.51 2.53 -4.56
N THR A 48 12.55 1.80 -5.11
CA THR A 48 11.38 1.31 -4.38
C THR A 48 11.07 -0.13 -4.74
N ALA A 49 10.81 -0.98 -3.74
CA ALA A 49 10.18 -2.28 -3.92
C ALA A 49 8.73 -2.19 -3.48
N ILE A 50 7.81 -2.54 -4.36
CA ILE A 50 6.38 -2.55 -4.07
C ILE A 50 5.99 -3.96 -3.66
N ILE A 51 5.48 -4.11 -2.44
CA ILE A 51 5.04 -5.38 -1.89
C ILE A 51 3.51 -5.34 -1.76
N TYR A 52 2.84 -6.23 -2.46
CA TYR A 52 1.39 -6.38 -2.35
C TYR A 52 1.07 -7.43 -1.29
N VAL A 53 0.30 -7.04 -0.29
CA VAL A 53 -0.19 -7.97 0.74
C VAL A 53 -1.55 -8.46 0.29
N ALA A 54 -1.60 -9.69 -0.22
CA ALA A 54 -2.82 -10.29 -0.74
C ALA A 54 -3.71 -10.79 0.38
N LYS A 55 -5.01 -10.55 0.26
CA LYS A 55 -6.04 -11.03 1.18
C LYS A 55 -7.22 -11.54 0.35
N ASP A 56 -7.92 -12.57 0.86
CA ASP A 56 -9.09 -13.09 0.16
C ASP A 56 -10.16 -12.00 0.01
N LYS A 57 -10.79 -11.97 -1.15
CA LYS A 57 -11.82 -10.97 -1.46
C LYS A 57 -12.98 -11.04 -0.46
N GLU A 58 -13.39 -12.25 -0.07
CA GLU A 58 -14.46 -12.44 0.91
C GLU A 58 -14.11 -11.82 2.27
N ASP A 59 -12.87 -11.99 2.72
CA ASP A 59 -12.39 -11.40 3.97
C ASP A 59 -12.33 -9.87 3.89
N MET A 60 -11.90 -9.33 2.75
CA MET A 60 -11.89 -7.89 2.52
C MET A 60 -13.30 -7.30 2.56
N ILE A 61 -14.25 -7.96 1.92
CA ILE A 61 -15.66 -7.55 1.93
C ILE A 61 -16.19 -7.55 3.37
N ALA A 62 -15.94 -8.64 4.11
CA ALA A 62 -16.38 -8.76 5.51
C ALA A 62 -15.81 -7.65 6.38
N ASP A 63 -14.52 -7.36 6.25
CA ASP A 63 -13.86 -6.30 7.01
C ASP A 63 -14.48 -4.92 6.73
N ILE A 64 -14.76 -4.62 5.47
CA ILE A 64 -15.37 -3.34 5.09
C ILE A 64 -16.80 -3.24 5.63
N VAL A 65 -17.60 -4.29 5.48
CA VAL A 65 -19.00 -4.31 5.95
C VAL A 65 -19.08 -4.16 7.46
N GLN A 66 -18.18 -4.79 8.20
CA GLN A 66 -18.13 -4.76 9.65
C GLN A 66 -17.42 -3.53 10.22
N SER A 67 -16.78 -2.72 9.39
CA SER A 67 -16.05 -1.53 9.84
C SER A 67 -16.99 -0.43 10.33
N ASP A 68 -16.43 0.56 11.04
CA ASP A 68 -17.14 1.73 11.50
C ASP A 68 -17.23 2.84 10.43
N PHE A 69 -16.81 2.57 9.22
CA PHE A 69 -16.89 3.55 8.13
C PHE A 69 -18.34 3.90 7.80
N PRO A 70 -18.62 5.16 7.43
CA PRO A 70 -19.93 5.54 6.89
C PRO A 70 -20.29 4.69 5.65
N VAL A 71 -21.61 4.49 5.44
CA VAL A 71 -22.11 3.65 4.33
C VAL A 71 -21.56 4.09 2.98
N GLY A 72 -21.48 5.40 2.71
CA GLY A 72 -20.92 5.89 1.45
C GLY A 72 -19.45 5.51 1.24
N GLU A 73 -18.65 5.56 2.29
CA GLU A 73 -17.25 5.14 2.24
C GLU A 73 -17.12 3.63 2.06
N LYS A 74 -17.96 2.84 2.74
CA LYS A 74 -18.00 1.38 2.55
C LYS A 74 -18.27 1.02 1.09
N THR A 75 -19.23 1.70 0.46
CA THR A 75 -19.57 1.48 -0.95
C THR A 75 -18.37 1.76 -1.85
N LEU A 76 -17.69 2.88 -1.65
CA LEU A 76 -16.51 3.23 -2.45
C LEU A 76 -15.39 2.20 -2.29
N ARG A 77 -15.15 1.73 -1.08
CA ARG A 77 -14.13 0.70 -0.81
C ARG A 77 -14.48 -0.63 -1.47
N LEU A 78 -15.74 -1.04 -1.42
CA LEU A 78 -16.19 -2.26 -2.09
C LEU A 78 -16.01 -2.17 -3.61
N LEU A 79 -16.33 -1.01 -4.21
CA LEU A 79 -16.16 -0.79 -5.64
C LEU A 79 -14.69 -0.79 -6.09
N SER A 80 -13.77 -0.43 -5.21
CA SER A 80 -12.33 -0.36 -5.52
C SER A 80 -11.59 -1.69 -5.44
N LEU A 81 -12.19 -2.74 -4.87
CA LEU A 81 -11.52 -4.03 -4.65
C LEU A 81 -11.02 -4.68 -5.95
N ASP A 82 -11.80 -4.62 -7.01
CA ASP A 82 -11.41 -5.22 -8.29
C ASP A 82 -10.24 -4.48 -8.93
N ALA A 83 -10.18 -3.17 -8.79
CA ALA A 83 -9.06 -2.36 -9.28
C ALA A 83 -7.76 -2.70 -8.53
N GLU A 84 -7.81 -2.85 -7.22
CA GLU A 84 -6.66 -3.26 -6.41
C GLU A 84 -6.12 -4.62 -6.84
N LYS A 85 -6.99 -5.56 -7.13
CA LYS A 85 -6.60 -6.89 -7.59
C LYS A 85 -5.83 -6.85 -8.91
N ARG A 86 -6.20 -5.98 -9.84
CA ARG A 86 -5.49 -5.80 -11.11
C ARG A 86 -4.11 -5.17 -10.91
N ASN A 87 -3.99 -4.30 -9.94
CA ASN A 87 -2.73 -3.62 -9.64
C ASN A 87 -1.66 -4.57 -9.08
N ARG A 88 -2.06 -5.75 -8.64
CA ARG A 88 -1.17 -6.80 -8.15
C ARG A 88 -0.07 -7.16 -9.16
N GLU A 89 -0.38 -7.10 -10.46
CA GLU A 89 0.55 -7.47 -11.52
C GLU A 89 1.74 -6.51 -11.65
N ILE A 90 1.61 -5.28 -11.20
CA ILE A 90 2.68 -4.28 -11.27
C ILE A 90 3.50 -4.18 -9.99
N CYS A 91 3.21 -5.01 -9.00
CA CYS A 91 3.98 -5.07 -7.77
C CYS A 91 5.22 -5.96 -7.95
N ASP A 92 6.29 -5.64 -7.24
CA ASP A 92 7.53 -6.40 -7.31
C ASP A 92 7.41 -7.76 -6.61
N PHE A 93 6.66 -7.79 -5.50
CA PHE A 93 6.44 -9.00 -4.70
C PHE A 93 5.00 -9.10 -4.26
N VAL A 94 4.52 -10.34 -4.06
CA VAL A 94 3.18 -10.62 -3.52
C VAL A 94 3.33 -11.55 -2.33
N ILE A 95 2.76 -11.16 -1.19
CA ILE A 95 2.76 -11.93 0.05
C ILE A 95 1.33 -12.14 0.50
N ASP A 96 0.97 -13.37 0.89
CA ASP A 96 -0.36 -13.67 1.43
C ASP A 96 -0.46 -13.12 2.86
N ASN A 97 -1.53 -12.40 3.16
CA ASN A 97 -1.79 -11.85 4.48
C ASN A 97 -1.87 -12.92 5.59
N ARG A 98 -2.21 -14.16 5.22
CA ARG A 98 -2.29 -15.29 6.17
C ARG A 98 -0.96 -16.00 6.37
N ASP A 99 0.08 -15.64 5.64
CA ASP A 99 1.40 -16.23 5.79
C ASP A 99 2.04 -15.75 7.09
N GLU A 100 2.19 -16.64 8.05
CA GLU A 100 2.79 -16.35 9.35
C GLU A 100 4.27 -15.93 9.23
N GLN A 101 4.93 -16.35 8.16
CA GLN A 101 6.32 -16.02 7.88
C GLN A 101 6.46 -14.83 6.91
N GLY A 102 5.39 -14.11 6.64
CA GLY A 102 5.39 -13.00 5.69
C GLY A 102 6.43 -11.93 6.01
N SER A 103 6.54 -11.54 7.29
CA SER A 103 7.52 -10.55 7.73
C SER A 103 8.96 -11.02 7.49
N GLU A 104 9.26 -12.28 7.75
CA GLU A 104 10.59 -12.85 7.50
C GLU A 104 10.91 -12.89 6.02
N ARG A 105 9.93 -13.23 5.18
CA ARG A 105 10.11 -13.22 3.73
C ARG A 105 10.41 -11.81 3.20
N ILE A 106 9.72 -10.80 3.71
CA ILE A 106 10.00 -9.40 3.37
C ILE A 106 11.44 -9.04 3.73
N LEU A 107 11.88 -9.40 4.92
CA LEU A 107 13.26 -9.12 5.35
C LEU A 107 14.28 -9.82 4.46
N GLN A 108 14.04 -11.07 4.07
CA GLN A 108 14.90 -11.81 3.15
C GLN A 108 14.98 -11.15 1.77
N LEU A 109 13.84 -10.66 1.25
CA LEU A 109 13.79 -9.96 -0.04
C LEU A 109 14.59 -8.66 -0.01
N LEU A 110 14.67 -8.01 1.13
CA LEU A 110 15.44 -6.79 1.34
C LEU A 110 16.90 -7.06 1.74
N ASN A 111 17.33 -8.31 1.80
CA ASN A 111 18.69 -8.72 2.16
C ASN A 111 19.10 -8.35 3.60
N PHE A 112 18.15 -8.46 4.49
CA PHE A 112 18.48 -8.34 5.93
C PHE A 112 18.99 -9.65 6.53
#